data_908d92ffda0dea25e6da81286415e51f
#
_entry.id   908d92ffda0dea25e6da81286415e51f
#
_cell.length_a   1.000
_cell.length_b   1.000
_cell.length_c   1.000
_cell.angle_alpha   90.00
_cell.angle_beta   90.00
_cell.angle_gamma   90.00
#
_symmetry.space_group_name_H-M   'P 1'
#
loop_
_entity.id
_entity.type
_entity.pdbx_description
1 polymer ?
#
loop_
_entity_poly.entity_id
_entity_poly.type
_entity_poly.pdbx_seq_one_letter_code
_entity_poly.pdbx_strand_id
1 'polypeptide(L)'
;MKLTKTLLISAVLLMSASGLQAAGFIQKGNYLTVQLKQHQNFGPSQIRLQVVSDKIIRVQATAEQGFRDKQSLIIVSQNGKANYKVEEQGEKLIITTAAMRAVLNEATGQITFYDLKDHVLLNEVAQGGKIFKPFTVPDREIGVDIAKVPESQKHGWSWRALFDSPDNEAFYGLGQHQSEELNMKGKNEDLFQYNTKVSVPFVISNKNYGILWDSYSYCRWGNPEDYLQLNRAFKLYDKDGKEGQLTGTYVDKNGQKIVRGEDSIYFEYAMPEASEICKKTDKGGIQNLPKGFALNGSKVVYEGYVEAPTNSFYQFILYYAGYMKIYIDGKLVVPERWRTAWNPNSFKFETPIKKGVKTPIRIEWQPDGDVSYCGLRVAA
;
A
#
# COMPACT_ATOMS: atom_id res chain seq x y z
N MET A 1 93.53 11.11 -10.59
CA MET A 1 92.22 11.22 -9.97
C MET A 1 91.18 11.38 -11.12
N LYS A 2 90.59 10.34 -11.60
CA LYS A 2 89.63 10.38 -12.71
C LYS A 2 88.28 9.89 -12.19
N LEU A 3 87.27 10.78 -12.13
CA LEU A 3 85.91 10.45 -11.83
C LEU A 3 85.20 9.86 -13.08
N THR A 4 84.78 8.64 -12.97
CA THR A 4 83.95 8.01 -13.95
C THR A 4 82.49 8.29 -13.61
N LYS A 5 81.77 8.98 -14.49
CA LYS A 5 80.32 9.20 -14.40
C LYS A 5 79.60 7.99 -14.97
N THR A 6 78.87 7.26 -14.14
CA THR A 6 77.98 6.22 -14.54
C THR A 6 76.63 6.83 -14.89
N LEU A 7 76.20 6.67 -16.14
CA LEU A 7 74.89 7.08 -16.65
C LEU A 7 73.92 5.99 -16.29
N LEU A 8 72.95 6.24 -15.42
CA LEU A 8 71.76 5.37 -15.21
C LEU A 8 70.72 5.75 -16.27
N ILE A 9 70.46 4.83 -17.19
CA ILE A 9 69.33 4.93 -18.11
C ILE A 9 68.10 4.33 -17.39
N SER A 10 67.21 5.19 -16.96
CA SER A 10 65.89 4.75 -16.44
C SER A 10 65.00 4.45 -17.65
N ALA A 11 64.74 3.20 -17.91
CA ALA A 11 63.70 2.76 -18.84
C ALA A 11 62.33 3.00 -18.20
N VAL A 12 61.61 4.02 -18.65
CA VAL A 12 60.20 4.23 -18.32
C VAL A 12 59.38 3.21 -19.14
N LEU A 13 58.92 2.15 -18.48
CA LEU A 13 57.90 1.29 -19.03
C LEU A 13 56.59 2.12 -19.02
N LEU A 14 56.17 2.58 -20.20
CA LEU A 14 54.81 2.97 -20.44
C LEU A 14 53.93 1.70 -20.42
N MET A 15 53.41 1.35 -19.28
CA MET A 15 52.25 0.48 -19.21
C MET A 15 51.07 1.26 -19.80
N SER A 16 50.61 0.87 -20.98
CA SER A 16 49.34 1.25 -21.52
C SER A 16 48.28 0.73 -20.54
N ALA A 17 47.73 1.62 -19.71
CA ALA A 17 46.53 1.37 -18.97
C ALA A 17 45.38 1.20 -19.97
N SER A 18 45.20 -0.03 -20.44
CA SER A 18 43.88 -0.44 -20.91
C SER A 18 42.95 -0.22 -19.74
N GLY A 19 42.07 0.78 -19.87
CA GLY A 19 41.13 1.16 -18.81
C GLY A 19 40.33 -0.06 -18.37
N LEU A 20 40.66 -0.60 -17.22
CA LEU A 20 39.70 -1.38 -16.48
C LEU A 20 38.56 -0.41 -16.18
N GLN A 21 37.48 -0.51 -16.91
CA GLN A 21 36.22 0.12 -16.56
C GLN A 21 35.88 -0.42 -15.17
N ALA A 22 35.90 0.46 -14.16
CA ALA A 22 35.57 0.04 -12.81
C ALA A 22 34.18 -0.59 -12.85
N ALA A 23 34.05 -1.78 -12.28
CA ALA A 23 32.77 -2.48 -12.17
C ALA A 23 31.71 -1.52 -11.64
N GLY A 24 30.53 -1.49 -12.27
CA GLY A 24 29.42 -0.61 -11.87
C GLY A 24 28.84 -0.98 -10.51
N PHE A 25 29.34 -2.05 -9.87
CA PHE A 25 28.87 -2.56 -8.59
C PHE A 25 30.03 -2.90 -7.64
N ILE A 26 29.71 -2.97 -6.36
CA ILE A 26 30.60 -3.45 -5.30
C ILE A 26 30.07 -4.79 -4.79
N GLN A 27 30.89 -5.84 -4.87
CA GLN A 27 30.54 -7.15 -4.33
C GLN A 27 31.19 -7.37 -2.95
N LYS A 28 30.36 -7.75 -1.95
CA LYS A 28 30.84 -8.14 -0.62
C LYS A 28 30.08 -9.40 -0.17
N GLY A 29 30.76 -10.53 -0.22
CA GLY A 29 30.11 -11.82 0.01
C GLY A 29 29.02 -12.10 -1.03
N ASN A 30 27.80 -12.33 -0.58
CA ASN A 30 26.61 -12.53 -1.44
C ASN A 30 25.81 -11.25 -1.71
N TYR A 31 26.35 -10.08 -1.37
CA TYR A 31 25.77 -8.78 -1.64
C TYR A 31 26.44 -8.10 -2.83
N LEU A 32 25.62 -7.59 -3.72
CA LEU A 32 26.02 -6.76 -4.85
C LEU A 32 25.34 -5.40 -4.70
N THR A 33 26.15 -4.35 -4.51
CA THR A 33 25.66 -2.98 -4.33
C THR A 33 25.97 -2.15 -5.55
N VAL A 34 24.95 -1.57 -6.14
CA VAL A 34 25.03 -0.69 -7.31
C VAL A 34 24.73 0.74 -6.88
N GLN A 35 25.64 1.66 -7.24
CA GLN A 35 25.38 3.09 -7.17
C GLN A 35 24.72 3.50 -8.47
N LEU A 36 23.52 4.06 -8.43
CA LEU A 36 22.81 4.46 -9.65
C LEU A 36 23.47 5.68 -10.29
N LYS A 37 23.68 5.63 -11.59
CA LYS A 37 24.34 6.68 -12.38
C LYS A 37 23.49 7.93 -12.54
N GLN A 38 22.17 7.79 -12.52
CA GLN A 38 21.22 8.89 -12.66
C GLN A 38 20.28 8.91 -11.48
N HIS A 39 20.24 10.05 -10.79
CA HIS A 39 19.23 10.28 -9.77
C HIS A 39 17.92 10.67 -10.44
N GLN A 40 16.99 9.74 -10.50
CA GLN A 40 15.60 10.08 -10.82
C GLN A 40 15.01 10.87 -9.65
N ASN A 41 14.19 11.88 -9.93
CA ASN A 41 13.43 12.56 -8.89
C ASN A 41 12.68 11.52 -8.05
N PHE A 42 12.96 11.48 -6.75
CA PHE A 42 12.42 10.49 -5.81
C PHE A 42 12.87 9.04 -6.06
N GLY A 43 13.86 8.78 -6.90
CA GLY A 43 14.44 7.46 -7.07
C GLY A 43 15.43 7.09 -5.96
N PRO A 44 15.84 5.81 -5.89
CA PRO A 44 16.90 5.38 -4.98
C PRO A 44 18.27 5.92 -5.43
N SER A 45 19.16 6.14 -4.47
CA SER A 45 20.58 6.41 -4.73
C SER A 45 21.36 5.12 -4.96
N GLN A 46 20.98 4.07 -4.24
CA GLN A 46 21.64 2.76 -4.30
C GLN A 46 20.64 1.62 -4.28
N ILE A 47 21.00 0.53 -4.97
CA ILE A 47 20.31 -0.74 -4.91
C ILE A 47 21.30 -1.81 -4.48
N ARG A 48 20.87 -2.69 -3.57
CA ARG A 48 21.65 -3.83 -3.12
C ARG A 48 20.85 -5.11 -3.38
N LEU A 49 21.49 -6.03 -4.10
CA LEU A 49 20.98 -7.38 -4.35
C LEU A 49 21.73 -8.37 -3.46
N GLN A 50 21.00 -9.22 -2.77
CA GLN A 50 21.57 -10.32 -2.00
C GLN A 50 21.07 -11.64 -2.57
N VAL A 51 21.98 -12.49 -3.01
CA VAL A 51 21.63 -13.84 -3.43
C VAL A 51 21.57 -14.72 -2.18
N VAL A 52 20.35 -14.98 -1.70
CA VAL A 52 20.09 -15.74 -0.49
C VAL A 52 20.18 -17.24 -0.76
N SER A 53 19.59 -17.68 -1.88
CA SER A 53 19.65 -19.04 -2.38
C SER A 53 19.46 -19.04 -3.89
N ASP A 54 19.53 -20.21 -4.53
CA ASP A 54 19.26 -20.32 -5.97
C ASP A 54 17.85 -19.84 -6.36
N LYS A 55 16.91 -19.82 -5.42
CA LYS A 55 15.50 -19.43 -5.63
C LYS A 55 15.10 -18.12 -4.97
N ILE A 56 16.02 -17.47 -4.23
CA ILE A 56 15.69 -16.26 -3.45
C ILE A 56 16.76 -15.21 -3.68
N ILE A 57 16.34 -14.08 -4.22
CA ILE A 57 17.13 -12.85 -4.31
C ILE A 57 16.42 -11.77 -3.51
N ARG A 58 17.11 -11.21 -2.53
CA ARG A 58 16.64 -10.06 -1.74
C ARG A 58 17.06 -8.77 -2.43
N VAL A 59 16.11 -7.87 -2.59
CA VAL A 59 16.34 -6.53 -3.14
C VAL A 59 16.19 -5.51 -2.01
N GLN A 60 17.17 -4.63 -1.87
CA GLN A 60 17.12 -3.48 -0.97
C GLN A 60 17.41 -2.22 -1.79
N ALA A 61 16.72 -1.16 -1.49
CA ALA A 61 16.93 0.14 -2.10
C ALA A 61 16.99 1.23 -1.03
N THR A 62 17.73 2.30 -1.27
CA THR A 62 17.81 3.43 -0.35
C THR A 62 17.93 4.74 -1.11
N ALA A 63 17.31 5.80 -0.60
CA ALA A 63 17.53 7.17 -1.03
C ALA A 63 18.72 7.84 -0.31
N GLU A 64 19.23 7.19 0.76
CA GLU A 64 20.37 7.66 1.56
C GLU A 64 21.69 7.19 0.95
N GLN A 65 22.82 7.66 1.49
CA GLN A 65 24.16 7.28 1.01
C GLN A 65 24.59 5.87 1.43
N GLY A 66 23.80 5.16 2.24
CA GLY A 66 24.11 3.81 2.69
C GLY A 66 22.89 3.09 3.24
N PHE A 67 23.04 1.78 3.37
CA PHE A 67 21.98 0.91 3.90
C PHE A 67 22.04 0.86 5.42
N ARG A 68 20.86 0.93 6.06
CA ARG A 68 20.72 0.63 7.49
C ARG A 68 20.52 -0.87 7.64
N ASP A 69 21.56 -1.57 8.07
CA ASP A 69 21.52 -3.03 8.26
C ASP A 69 20.81 -3.37 9.57
N LYS A 70 19.49 -3.49 9.51
CA LYS A 70 18.67 -4.02 10.59
C LYS A 70 18.39 -5.50 10.36
N GLN A 71 18.45 -6.29 11.42
CA GLN A 71 18.02 -7.69 11.36
C GLN A 71 16.54 -7.76 11.06
N SER A 72 16.15 -8.62 10.10
CA SER A 72 14.75 -8.92 9.84
C SER A 72 14.11 -9.64 11.02
N LEU A 73 12.86 -9.27 11.33
CA LEU A 73 12.05 -9.97 12.33
C LEU A 73 11.28 -11.16 11.76
N ILE A 74 11.15 -11.23 10.44
CA ILE A 74 10.33 -12.26 9.76
C ILE A 74 11.16 -13.21 8.90
N ILE A 75 12.46 -12.95 8.74
CA ILE A 75 13.36 -13.81 7.94
C ILE A 75 14.33 -14.51 8.86
N VAL A 76 14.32 -15.82 8.82
CA VAL A 76 15.33 -16.66 9.48
C VAL A 76 16.61 -16.65 8.65
N SER A 77 17.76 -16.48 9.32
CA SER A 77 19.07 -16.52 8.66
C SER A 77 19.25 -17.78 7.84
N GLN A 78 19.60 -17.62 6.57
CA GLN A 78 19.89 -18.71 5.64
C GLN A 78 21.40 -18.93 5.62
N ASN A 79 21.85 -20.11 6.02
CA ASN A 79 23.28 -20.48 6.03
C ASN A 79 23.74 -21.16 4.72
N GLY A 80 22.90 -21.18 3.70
CA GLY A 80 23.21 -21.78 2.40
C GLY A 80 24.19 -20.95 1.60
N LYS A 81 25.12 -21.62 0.90
CA LYS A 81 25.91 -20.99 -0.16
C LYS A 81 25.13 -21.11 -1.45
N ALA A 82 24.67 -20.00 -2.00
CA ALA A 82 24.12 -19.99 -3.35
C ALA A 82 25.26 -19.98 -4.39
N ASN A 83 25.10 -20.78 -5.43
CA ASN A 83 25.97 -20.73 -6.59
C ASN A 83 25.35 -19.81 -7.63
N TYR A 84 26.04 -18.74 -7.99
CA TYR A 84 25.55 -17.78 -8.96
C TYR A 84 26.70 -17.19 -9.77
N LYS A 85 26.37 -16.73 -10.96
CA LYS A 85 27.24 -16.00 -11.86
C LYS A 85 26.81 -14.54 -11.92
N VAL A 86 27.77 -13.64 -11.97
CA VAL A 86 27.56 -12.21 -12.13
C VAL A 86 28.22 -11.75 -13.41
N GLU A 87 27.50 -11.03 -14.24
CA GLU A 87 27.99 -10.49 -15.50
C GLU A 87 27.53 -9.04 -15.65
N GLU A 88 28.39 -8.20 -16.22
CA GLU A 88 28.02 -6.85 -16.69
C GLU A 88 27.92 -6.84 -18.21
N GLN A 89 26.81 -6.32 -18.72
CA GLN A 89 26.59 -6.16 -20.16
C GLN A 89 26.05 -4.74 -20.42
N GLY A 90 26.94 -3.82 -20.78
CA GLY A 90 26.59 -2.41 -20.92
C GLY A 90 26.16 -1.80 -19.57
N GLU A 91 24.92 -1.35 -19.48
CA GLU A 91 24.33 -0.81 -18.25
C GLU A 91 23.51 -1.87 -17.47
N LYS A 92 23.75 -3.14 -17.70
CA LYS A 92 23.01 -4.22 -17.05
C LYS A 92 23.92 -5.07 -16.18
N LEU A 93 23.58 -5.16 -14.91
CA LEU A 93 24.11 -6.15 -13.99
C LEU A 93 23.21 -7.38 -14.02
N ILE A 94 23.76 -8.52 -14.40
CA ILE A 94 23.03 -9.78 -14.57
C ILE A 94 23.50 -10.77 -13.51
N ILE A 95 22.58 -11.31 -12.76
CA ILE A 95 22.80 -12.36 -11.76
C ILE A 95 22.07 -13.60 -12.22
N THR A 96 22.79 -14.70 -12.42
CA THR A 96 22.21 -15.98 -12.83
C THR A 96 22.48 -17.01 -11.74
N THR A 97 21.43 -17.61 -11.22
CA THR A 97 21.45 -18.73 -10.28
C THR A 97 21.05 -20.02 -10.99
N ALA A 98 21.01 -21.15 -10.30
CA ALA A 98 20.51 -22.40 -10.86
C ALA A 98 18.98 -22.41 -11.11
N ALA A 99 18.22 -21.42 -10.63
CA ALA A 99 16.77 -21.39 -10.73
C ALA A 99 16.20 -20.16 -11.46
N MET A 100 16.91 -19.04 -11.48
CA MET A 100 16.42 -17.78 -12.04
C MET A 100 17.55 -16.87 -12.49
N ARG A 101 17.18 -15.84 -13.25
CA ARG A 101 18.05 -14.74 -13.64
C ARG A 101 17.43 -13.41 -13.23
N ALA A 102 18.21 -12.55 -12.57
CA ALA A 102 17.83 -11.16 -12.27
C ALA A 102 18.70 -10.21 -13.10
N VAL A 103 18.08 -9.22 -13.72
CA VAL A 103 18.73 -8.19 -14.53
C VAL A 103 18.42 -6.84 -13.93
N LEU A 104 19.44 -6.15 -13.42
CA LEU A 104 19.34 -4.78 -12.92
C LEU A 104 19.86 -3.83 -14.02
N ASN A 105 19.07 -2.85 -14.39
CA ASN A 105 19.51 -1.72 -15.20
C ASN A 105 20.14 -0.66 -14.30
N GLU A 106 21.43 -0.40 -14.45
CA GLU A 106 22.19 0.51 -13.59
C GLU A 106 21.85 2.00 -13.82
N ALA A 107 21.29 2.34 -14.97
CA ALA A 107 20.85 3.71 -15.24
C ALA A 107 19.51 4.04 -14.58
N THR A 108 18.58 3.09 -14.58
CA THR A 108 17.20 3.32 -14.11
C THR A 108 16.90 2.71 -12.74
N GLY A 109 17.69 1.72 -12.31
CA GLY A 109 17.42 0.92 -11.12
C GLY A 109 16.31 -0.11 -11.30
N GLN A 110 15.80 -0.29 -12.52
CA GLN A 110 14.79 -1.30 -12.83
C GLN A 110 15.37 -2.69 -12.67
N ILE A 111 14.61 -3.60 -12.07
CA ILE A 111 14.97 -5.01 -11.98
C ILE A 111 13.91 -5.85 -12.67
N THR A 112 14.38 -6.79 -13.49
CA THR A 112 13.54 -7.80 -14.13
C THR A 112 14.02 -9.18 -13.72
N PHE A 113 13.10 -10.04 -13.31
CA PHE A 113 13.35 -11.44 -12.98
C PHE A 113 12.83 -12.35 -14.08
N TYR A 114 13.64 -13.33 -14.43
CA TYR A 114 13.34 -14.31 -15.47
C TYR A 114 13.49 -15.74 -14.92
N ASP A 115 12.74 -16.67 -15.48
CA ASP A 115 13.09 -18.08 -15.38
C ASP A 115 14.31 -18.42 -16.27
N LEU A 116 14.80 -19.65 -16.21
CA LEU A 116 15.94 -20.09 -17.04
C LEU A 116 15.60 -20.31 -18.52
N LYS A 117 14.33 -20.13 -18.90
CA LYS A 117 13.85 -20.17 -20.29
C LYS A 117 13.57 -18.78 -20.86
N ASP A 118 14.04 -17.74 -20.17
CA ASP A 118 13.87 -16.33 -20.52
C ASP A 118 12.42 -15.80 -20.47
N HIS A 119 11.51 -16.50 -19.81
CA HIS A 119 10.19 -15.95 -19.54
C HIS A 119 10.29 -14.96 -18.38
N VAL A 120 9.68 -13.79 -18.55
CA VAL A 120 9.57 -12.79 -17.48
C VAL A 120 8.69 -13.33 -16.36
N LEU A 121 9.24 -13.41 -15.16
CA LEU A 121 8.50 -13.72 -13.93
C LEU A 121 7.93 -12.44 -13.33
N LEU A 122 8.81 -11.49 -13.03
CA LEU A 122 8.46 -10.22 -12.40
C LEU A 122 9.26 -9.09 -13.05
N ASN A 123 8.60 -8.02 -13.43
CA ASN A 123 9.24 -6.85 -14.02
C ASN A 123 8.83 -5.58 -13.23
N GLU A 124 9.82 -4.80 -12.83
CA GLU A 124 9.55 -3.46 -12.32
C GLU A 124 9.24 -2.51 -13.49
N VAL A 125 8.42 -1.50 -13.27
CA VAL A 125 8.18 -0.49 -14.33
C VAL A 125 9.49 0.20 -14.73
N ALA A 126 9.63 0.51 -16.01
CA ALA A 126 10.88 0.99 -16.61
C ALA A 126 11.37 2.32 -16.01
N GLN A 127 10.46 3.18 -15.56
CA GLN A 127 10.80 4.44 -14.93
C GLN A 127 9.94 4.64 -13.68
N GLY A 128 10.58 5.07 -12.58
CA GLY A 128 9.86 5.26 -11.33
C GLY A 128 9.40 3.97 -10.65
N GLY A 129 10.02 2.84 -10.92
CA GLY A 129 9.71 1.56 -10.28
C GLY A 129 9.99 1.54 -8.78
N LYS A 130 10.84 2.45 -8.31
CA LYS A 130 11.11 2.68 -6.88
C LYS A 130 11.03 4.16 -6.59
N ILE A 131 10.08 4.58 -5.76
CA ILE A 131 9.82 5.99 -5.44
C ILE A 131 9.99 6.19 -3.94
N PHE A 132 10.85 7.13 -3.55
CA PHE A 132 11.08 7.54 -2.18
C PHE A 132 10.63 8.97 -1.98
N LYS A 133 9.65 9.20 -1.10
CA LYS A 133 9.23 10.54 -0.72
C LYS A 133 9.60 10.81 0.73
N PRO A 134 10.18 11.99 1.06
CA PRO A 134 10.38 12.37 2.45
C PRO A 134 9.07 12.27 3.22
N PHE A 135 9.14 11.73 4.41
CA PHE A 135 8.01 11.57 5.31
C PHE A 135 8.35 12.17 6.67
N THR A 136 7.43 12.96 7.18
CA THR A 136 7.49 13.48 8.54
C THR A 136 6.26 12.98 9.28
N VAL A 137 6.45 12.46 10.49
CA VAL A 137 5.34 12.00 11.33
C VAL A 137 4.41 13.18 11.60
N PRO A 138 3.10 13.06 11.33
CA PRO A 138 2.14 14.12 11.59
C PRO A 138 2.11 14.53 13.08
N ASP A 139 1.84 15.80 13.36
CA ASP A 139 1.75 16.33 14.73
C ASP A 139 0.66 15.64 15.59
N ARG A 140 -0.24 14.95 14.93
CA ARG A 140 -1.30 14.15 15.57
C ARG A 140 -1.29 12.74 15.03
N GLU A 141 -0.65 11.85 15.76
CA GLU A 141 -0.70 10.42 15.49
C GLU A 141 -1.47 9.73 16.60
N ILE A 142 -2.39 8.83 16.22
CA ILE A 142 -3.26 8.15 17.19
C ILE A 142 -2.41 7.27 18.12
N GLY A 143 -2.51 7.51 19.42
CA GLY A 143 -1.82 6.72 20.44
C GLY A 143 -0.35 7.04 20.65
N VAL A 144 0.20 8.06 19.97
CA VAL A 144 1.60 8.48 20.12
C VAL A 144 1.67 9.93 20.60
N ASP A 145 2.36 10.17 21.70
CA ASP A 145 2.72 11.51 22.13
C ASP A 145 3.94 11.99 21.33
N ILE A 146 3.68 12.70 20.24
CA ILE A 146 4.71 13.17 19.30
C ILE A 146 5.76 14.05 20.00
N ALA A 147 5.40 14.75 21.07
CA ALA A 147 6.36 15.55 21.82
C ALA A 147 7.45 14.69 22.49
N LYS A 148 7.15 13.43 22.77
CA LYS A 148 8.10 12.47 23.35
C LYS A 148 8.91 11.68 22.33
N VAL A 149 8.58 11.80 21.03
CA VAL A 149 9.33 11.13 19.97
C VAL A 149 10.60 11.92 19.68
N PRO A 150 11.79 11.29 19.72
CA PRO A 150 13.04 11.97 19.36
C PRO A 150 12.96 12.53 17.93
N GLU A 151 13.50 13.72 17.70
CA GLU A 151 13.46 14.37 16.38
C GLU A 151 14.02 13.48 15.27
N SER A 152 15.09 12.72 15.56
CA SER A 152 15.69 11.78 14.61
C SER A 152 14.76 10.63 14.18
N GLN A 153 13.66 10.40 14.90
CA GLN A 153 12.66 9.38 14.59
C GLN A 153 11.40 9.95 13.93
N LYS A 154 11.28 11.27 13.84
CA LYS A 154 10.14 11.94 13.22
C LYS A 154 10.24 12.01 11.70
N HIS A 155 11.42 11.83 11.14
CA HIS A 155 11.70 11.94 9.72
C HIS A 155 12.11 10.58 9.14
N GLY A 156 11.69 10.32 7.94
CA GLY A 156 12.00 9.08 7.23
C GLY A 156 11.60 9.15 5.76
N TRP A 157 11.37 7.99 5.20
CA TRP A 157 10.97 7.84 3.82
C TRP A 157 9.69 7.01 3.72
N SER A 158 8.72 7.53 3.02
CA SER A 158 7.64 6.72 2.43
C SER A 158 8.15 6.22 1.10
N TRP A 159 8.06 4.92 0.84
CA TRP A 159 8.53 4.37 -0.41
C TRP A 159 7.54 3.41 -1.07
N ARG A 160 7.60 3.33 -2.39
CA ARG A 160 6.73 2.51 -3.21
C ARG A 160 7.56 1.71 -4.20
N ALA A 161 7.25 0.43 -4.37
CA ALA A 161 7.73 -0.39 -5.47
C ALA A 161 6.58 -0.61 -6.47
N LEU A 162 6.84 -0.42 -7.75
CA LEU A 162 5.87 -0.56 -8.83
C LEU A 162 6.31 -1.64 -9.80
N PHE A 163 5.40 -2.54 -10.11
CA PHE A 163 5.63 -3.67 -10.99
C PHE A 163 4.60 -3.67 -12.13
N ASP A 164 5.02 -4.18 -13.27
CA ASP A 164 4.09 -4.51 -14.34
C ASP A 164 3.15 -5.61 -13.87
N SER A 165 1.89 -5.51 -14.25
CA SER A 165 0.86 -6.48 -13.90
C SER A 165 0.07 -6.89 -15.13
N PRO A 166 0.55 -7.88 -15.90
CA PRO A 166 -0.13 -8.38 -17.10
C PRO A 166 -1.53 -8.92 -16.79
N ASP A 167 -2.46 -8.82 -17.74
CA ASP A 167 -3.86 -9.17 -17.54
C ASP A 167 -4.09 -10.64 -17.12
N ASN A 168 -3.22 -11.53 -17.55
CA ASN A 168 -3.27 -12.97 -17.25
C ASN A 168 -2.59 -13.35 -15.93
N GLU A 169 -2.17 -12.38 -15.12
CA GLU A 169 -1.56 -12.62 -13.83
C GLU A 169 -2.58 -12.51 -12.70
N ALA A 170 -2.49 -13.40 -11.72
CA ALA A 170 -3.30 -13.42 -10.52
C ALA A 170 -2.40 -13.52 -9.28
N PHE A 171 -2.81 -12.86 -8.19
CA PHE A 171 -2.07 -12.81 -6.94
C PHE A 171 -2.89 -13.37 -5.79
N TYR A 172 -2.24 -14.18 -4.94
CA TYR A 172 -2.87 -14.83 -3.79
C TYR A 172 -2.01 -14.65 -2.54
N GLY A 173 -2.63 -14.41 -1.40
CA GLY A 173 -1.90 -14.27 -0.14
C GLY A 173 -2.30 -13.04 0.66
N LEU A 174 -1.33 -12.31 1.20
CA LEU A 174 -1.45 -11.12 2.05
C LEU A 174 -2.08 -11.38 3.43
N GLY A 175 -2.42 -12.62 3.76
CA GLY A 175 -3.03 -12.98 5.04
C GLY A 175 -4.55 -13.15 4.96
N GLN A 176 -5.23 -12.88 6.07
CA GLN A 176 -6.69 -12.99 6.17
C GLN A 176 -7.27 -11.63 6.46
N HIS A 177 -8.02 -11.12 5.51
CA HIS A 177 -8.68 -9.80 5.57
C HIS A 177 -10.20 -9.99 5.56
N GLN A 178 -10.92 -8.96 5.97
CA GLN A 178 -12.37 -8.98 5.93
C GLN A 178 -12.85 -8.46 4.56
N SER A 179 -12.53 -9.22 3.55
CA SER A 179 -12.99 -9.07 2.18
C SER A 179 -13.31 -10.46 1.63
N GLU A 180 -14.11 -10.54 0.58
CA GLU A 180 -14.43 -11.79 -0.11
C GLU A 180 -13.48 -12.04 -1.30
N GLU A 181 -12.34 -11.35 -1.29
CA GLU A 181 -11.37 -11.35 -2.38
C GLU A 181 -10.39 -12.51 -2.22
N LEU A 182 -10.30 -13.37 -3.20
CA LEU A 182 -9.29 -14.42 -3.28
C LEU A 182 -8.11 -13.97 -4.16
N ASN A 183 -8.41 -13.41 -5.34
CA ASN A 183 -7.41 -12.86 -6.23
C ASN A 183 -7.20 -11.38 -5.92
N MET A 184 -5.99 -11.04 -5.48
CA MET A 184 -5.61 -9.69 -5.07
C MET A 184 -5.17 -8.78 -6.22
N LYS A 185 -5.25 -9.24 -7.48
CA LYS A 185 -4.97 -8.39 -8.64
C LYS A 185 -6.02 -7.29 -8.75
N GLY A 186 -5.55 -6.05 -8.90
CA GLY A 186 -6.42 -4.87 -8.99
C GLY A 186 -7.10 -4.49 -7.66
N LYS A 187 -6.80 -5.20 -6.58
CA LYS A 187 -7.36 -4.92 -5.25
C LYS A 187 -6.37 -4.13 -4.41
N ASN A 188 -6.91 -3.35 -3.49
CA ASN A 188 -6.13 -2.60 -2.52
C ASN A 188 -6.30 -3.20 -1.13
N GLU A 189 -5.18 -3.45 -0.43
CA GLU A 189 -5.23 -3.97 0.91
C GLU A 189 -4.24 -3.26 1.84
N ASP A 190 -4.75 -2.87 3.01
CA ASP A 190 -3.94 -2.31 4.08
C ASP A 190 -3.34 -3.46 4.90
N LEU A 191 -2.02 -3.57 4.87
CA LEU A 191 -1.30 -4.58 5.63
C LEU A 191 -1.04 -4.06 7.04
N PHE A 192 -2.09 -4.05 7.81
CA PHE A 192 -2.13 -3.62 9.20
C PHE A 192 -2.86 -4.67 10.03
N GLN A 193 -2.16 -5.24 11.02
CA GLN A 193 -2.71 -6.31 11.84
C GLN A 193 -3.39 -5.76 13.09
N TYR A 194 -4.61 -6.21 13.31
CA TYR A 194 -5.36 -5.98 14.54
C TYR A 194 -6.39 -7.10 14.73
N ASN A 195 -7.20 -7.02 15.78
CA ASN A 195 -8.22 -8.02 16.07
C ASN A 195 -9.06 -8.39 14.82
N THR A 196 -9.17 -9.67 14.51
CA THR A 196 -9.87 -10.26 13.34
C THR A 196 -9.23 -10.03 11.97
N LYS A 197 -8.07 -9.42 11.89
CA LYS A 197 -7.33 -9.22 10.66
C LYS A 197 -5.90 -9.73 10.83
N VAL A 198 -5.48 -10.67 10.00
CA VAL A 198 -4.11 -11.19 9.96
C VAL A 198 -3.44 -10.68 8.71
N SER A 199 -2.39 -9.88 8.87
CA SER A 199 -1.60 -9.36 7.77
C SER A 199 -0.32 -10.15 7.60
N VAL A 200 -0.12 -10.71 6.42
CA VAL A 200 1.11 -11.42 6.03
C VAL A 200 1.64 -10.73 4.78
N PRO A 201 2.78 -10.02 4.83
CA PRO A 201 3.29 -9.27 3.69
C PRO A 201 3.95 -10.19 2.65
N PHE A 202 3.24 -11.23 2.25
CA PHE A 202 3.66 -12.22 1.28
C PHE A 202 2.55 -12.51 0.27
N VAL A 203 2.90 -12.49 -1.01
CA VAL A 203 2.00 -12.77 -2.11
C VAL A 203 2.63 -13.77 -3.07
N ILE A 204 1.83 -14.65 -3.65
CA ILE A 204 2.22 -15.62 -4.67
C ILE A 204 1.51 -15.26 -5.97
N SER A 205 2.26 -15.26 -7.07
CA SER A 205 1.72 -15.13 -8.42
C SER A 205 1.46 -16.51 -9.04
N ASN A 206 0.41 -16.61 -9.88
CA ASN A 206 0.18 -17.78 -10.72
C ASN A 206 1.30 -18.04 -11.75
N LYS A 207 2.28 -17.14 -11.86
CA LYS A 207 3.51 -17.31 -12.65
C LYS A 207 4.64 -18.01 -11.89
N ASN A 208 4.33 -18.67 -10.75
CA ASN A 208 5.26 -19.44 -9.92
C ASN A 208 6.39 -18.62 -9.30
N TYR A 209 6.12 -17.40 -8.85
CA TYR A 209 7.00 -16.63 -8.00
C TYR A 209 6.23 -16.06 -6.79
N GLY A 210 6.95 -15.63 -5.79
CA GLY A 210 6.39 -14.93 -4.64
C GLY A 210 7.19 -13.69 -4.29
N ILE A 211 6.53 -12.72 -3.68
CA ILE A 211 7.13 -11.51 -3.15
C ILE A 211 6.88 -11.48 -1.64
N LEU A 212 7.96 -11.44 -0.85
CA LEU A 212 7.92 -11.16 0.57
C LEU A 212 8.40 -9.74 0.82
N TRP A 213 7.54 -8.92 1.41
CA TRP A 213 7.84 -7.55 1.76
C TRP A 213 8.38 -7.45 3.18
N ASP A 214 9.70 -7.45 3.31
CA ASP A 214 10.40 -7.42 4.61
C ASP A 214 10.45 -5.98 5.16
N SER A 215 9.34 -5.53 5.73
CA SER A 215 9.19 -4.21 6.35
C SER A 215 8.51 -4.30 7.71
N TYR A 216 8.88 -3.42 8.63
CA TYR A 216 8.25 -3.25 9.95
C TYR A 216 7.24 -2.12 9.98
N SER A 217 7.10 -1.44 8.87
CA SER A 217 6.23 -0.27 8.75
C SER A 217 4.86 -0.69 8.22
N TYR A 218 3.88 0.18 8.45
CA TYR A 218 2.62 0.09 7.74
C TYR A 218 2.85 0.07 6.23
N CYS A 219 2.22 -0.85 5.55
CA CYS A 219 2.30 -0.99 4.11
C CYS A 219 0.94 -1.26 3.48
N ARG A 220 0.85 -0.98 2.19
CA ARG A 220 -0.34 -1.19 1.38
C ARG A 220 0.02 -1.97 0.12
N TRP A 221 -0.84 -2.88 -0.25
CA TRP A 221 -0.80 -3.62 -1.51
C TRP A 221 -1.70 -2.97 -2.56
N GLY A 222 -1.39 -3.15 -3.82
CA GLY A 222 -2.17 -2.69 -4.96
C GLY A 222 -1.79 -1.28 -5.41
N ASN A 223 -2.74 -0.56 -5.98
CA ASN A 223 -2.60 0.87 -6.29
C ASN A 223 -3.52 1.68 -5.36
N PRO A 224 -3.15 1.84 -4.09
CA PRO A 224 -4.02 2.44 -3.10
C PRO A 224 -4.23 3.92 -3.39
N GLU A 225 -5.46 4.27 -3.69
CA GLU A 225 -5.93 5.64 -3.73
C GLU A 225 -6.62 5.99 -2.42
N ASP A 226 -6.74 7.28 -2.14
CA ASP A 226 -7.44 7.72 -0.93
C ASP A 226 -8.94 7.50 -1.11
N TYR A 227 -9.56 6.87 -0.12
CA TYR A 227 -11.01 6.76 -0.07
C TYR A 227 -11.63 8.10 0.32
N LEU A 228 -12.36 8.67 -0.59
CA LEU A 228 -13.02 9.97 -0.44
C LEU A 228 -14.43 9.81 0.14
N GLN A 229 -14.92 10.85 0.79
CA GLN A 229 -16.35 10.95 1.11
C GLN A 229 -17.18 10.99 -0.18
N LEU A 230 -18.42 10.51 -0.11
CA LEU A 230 -19.27 10.35 -1.29
C LEU A 230 -19.44 11.66 -2.07
N ASN A 231 -19.63 12.79 -1.39
CA ASN A 231 -19.78 14.11 -2.00
C ASN A 231 -18.52 14.67 -2.68
N ARG A 232 -17.35 14.06 -2.39
CA ARG A 232 -16.08 14.43 -3.03
C ARG A 232 -15.79 13.60 -4.27
N ALA A 233 -16.36 12.41 -4.33
CA ALA A 233 -16.17 11.49 -5.45
C ALA A 233 -17.31 11.55 -6.47
N PHE A 234 -18.53 11.85 -6.03
CA PHE A 234 -19.74 11.84 -6.84
C PHE A 234 -20.53 13.13 -6.69
N LYS A 235 -21.36 13.42 -7.68
CA LYS A 235 -22.52 14.28 -7.46
C LYS A 235 -23.60 13.44 -6.76
N LEU A 236 -24.21 14.02 -5.73
CA LEU A 236 -25.25 13.36 -4.95
C LEU A 236 -26.62 13.95 -5.27
N TYR A 237 -27.63 13.12 -5.21
CA TYR A 237 -29.03 13.51 -5.36
C TYR A 237 -29.85 12.85 -4.27
N ASP A 238 -30.86 13.56 -3.77
CA ASP A 238 -31.80 12.99 -2.80
C ASP A 238 -32.72 11.93 -3.44
N LYS A 239 -33.60 11.34 -2.65
CA LYS A 239 -34.53 10.31 -3.10
C LYS A 239 -35.51 10.80 -4.20
N ASP A 240 -35.76 12.10 -4.25
CA ASP A 240 -36.64 12.76 -5.22
C ASP A 240 -35.86 13.26 -6.46
N GLY A 241 -34.54 13.05 -6.51
CA GLY A 241 -33.65 13.37 -7.64
C GLY A 241 -33.12 14.80 -7.63
N LYS A 242 -33.27 15.57 -6.54
CA LYS A 242 -32.72 16.89 -6.38
C LYS A 242 -31.24 16.82 -6.03
N GLU A 243 -30.40 17.56 -6.73
CA GLU A 243 -28.96 17.60 -6.53
C GLU A 243 -28.57 18.22 -5.17
N GLY A 244 -27.51 17.68 -4.56
CA GLY A 244 -26.82 18.21 -3.40
C GLY A 244 -26.44 17.14 -2.37
N GLN A 245 -27.35 16.25 -2.01
CA GLN A 245 -27.16 15.32 -0.88
C GLN A 245 -28.10 14.11 -1.00
N LEU A 246 -27.77 13.03 -0.29
CA LEU A 246 -28.67 11.89 -0.11
C LEU A 246 -29.78 12.24 0.91
N THR A 247 -30.87 11.49 0.91
CA THR A 247 -31.89 11.56 1.96
C THR A 247 -31.55 10.57 3.08
N GLY A 248 -31.31 11.06 4.28
CA GLY A 248 -31.20 10.27 5.50
C GLY A 248 -32.51 10.23 6.24
N THR A 249 -33.03 9.02 6.51
CA THR A 249 -34.23 8.77 7.31
C THR A 249 -33.82 8.03 8.57
N TYR A 250 -34.05 8.63 9.71
CA TYR A 250 -33.72 8.11 11.04
C TYR A 250 -35.01 7.82 11.81
N VAL A 251 -35.19 6.59 12.24
CA VAL A 251 -36.35 6.18 13.04
C VAL A 251 -35.85 5.58 14.36
N ASP A 252 -36.18 6.17 15.47
CA ASP A 252 -35.79 5.64 16.78
C ASP A 252 -36.71 4.47 17.23
N LYS A 253 -36.37 3.86 18.35
CA LYS A 253 -37.15 2.74 18.90
C LYS A 253 -38.59 3.09 19.26
N ASN A 254 -38.92 4.38 19.44
CA ASN A 254 -40.28 4.87 19.77
C ASN A 254 -41.06 5.26 18.51
N GLY A 255 -40.45 5.13 17.32
CA GLY A 255 -41.06 5.53 16.05
C GLY A 255 -40.91 6.99 15.71
N GLN A 256 -40.17 7.78 16.50
CA GLN A 256 -39.85 9.16 16.14
C GLN A 256 -39.00 9.17 14.88
N LYS A 257 -39.46 9.92 13.89
CA LYS A 257 -38.83 9.99 12.57
C LYS A 257 -38.17 11.34 12.34
N ILE A 258 -36.90 11.33 11.96
CA ILE A 258 -36.15 12.51 11.51
C ILE A 258 -35.74 12.26 10.07
N VAL A 259 -35.92 13.25 9.20
CA VAL A 259 -35.47 13.20 7.80
C VAL A 259 -34.62 14.42 7.55
N ARG A 260 -33.42 14.20 7.01
CA ARG A 260 -32.54 15.30 6.61
C ARG A 260 -31.67 14.91 5.42
N GLY A 261 -30.97 15.87 4.85
CA GLY A 261 -29.98 15.64 3.83
C GLY A 261 -28.64 15.20 4.41
N GLU A 262 -27.94 14.30 3.70
CA GLU A 262 -26.61 13.81 4.04
C GLU A 262 -25.70 13.94 2.81
N ASP A 263 -24.68 14.76 2.94
CA ASP A 263 -23.66 14.94 1.90
C ASP A 263 -22.52 13.92 2.00
N SER A 264 -22.46 13.24 3.12
CA SER A 264 -21.50 12.20 3.44
C SER A 264 -22.11 11.21 4.43
N ILE A 265 -21.63 9.97 4.41
CA ILE A 265 -21.98 8.99 5.45
C ILE A 265 -20.75 8.86 6.34
N TYR A 266 -20.77 9.61 7.43
CA TYR A 266 -19.66 9.75 8.34
C TYR A 266 -20.13 9.82 9.79
N PHE A 267 -20.63 8.68 10.27
CA PHE A 267 -21.05 8.46 11.64
C PHE A 267 -20.06 7.53 12.33
N GLU A 268 -18.79 7.86 12.19
CA GLU A 268 -17.72 7.07 12.78
C GLU A 268 -17.59 7.44 14.25
N TYR A 269 -17.54 6.40 15.07
CA TYR A 269 -17.38 6.50 16.50
C TYR A 269 -15.92 6.24 16.87
N ALA A 270 -15.33 7.19 17.58
CA ALA A 270 -14.06 6.97 18.23
C ALA A 270 -14.34 6.50 19.66
N MET A 271 -14.01 5.22 19.96
CA MET A 271 -14.26 4.63 21.27
C MET A 271 -13.52 5.41 22.37
N PRO A 272 -14.24 6.02 23.33
CA PRO A 272 -13.60 6.83 24.38
C PRO A 272 -12.61 6.04 25.24
N GLU A 273 -12.89 4.75 25.44
CA GLU A 273 -12.04 3.87 26.24
C GLU A 273 -10.81 3.37 25.50
N ALA A 274 -10.86 3.35 24.17
CA ALA A 274 -9.79 2.80 23.33
C ALA A 274 -8.68 3.80 23.04
N SER A 275 -8.91 5.09 23.21
CA SER A 275 -7.90 6.07 22.91
C SER A 275 -7.98 7.31 23.81
N GLU A 276 -6.86 7.71 24.33
CA GLU A 276 -6.70 9.01 25.00
C GLU A 276 -7.02 10.21 24.11
N ILE A 277 -7.04 9.98 22.79
CA ILE A 277 -7.36 10.98 21.78
C ILE A 277 -8.83 11.34 21.82
N CYS A 278 -9.71 10.35 22.03
CA CYS A 278 -11.13 10.62 22.19
C CYS A 278 -11.45 11.37 23.46
N LYS A 279 -10.62 11.24 24.50
CA LYS A 279 -10.70 12.05 25.71
C LYS A 279 -10.20 13.48 25.50
N LYS A 280 -9.30 13.72 24.57
CA LYS A 280 -8.70 15.04 24.28
C LYS A 280 -9.46 15.85 23.22
N THR A 281 -10.20 15.19 22.36
CA THR A 281 -11.14 15.86 21.48
C THR A 281 -12.46 15.89 22.21
N ASP A 282 -13.01 17.02 22.57
CA ASP A 282 -14.33 17.21 23.23
C ASP A 282 -15.51 16.54 22.47
N LYS A 283 -15.25 15.53 21.70
CA LYS A 283 -16.13 14.84 20.77
C LYS A 283 -16.11 13.34 20.99
N GLY A 284 -16.06 12.91 22.24
CA GLY A 284 -16.33 11.51 22.57
C GLY A 284 -17.74 11.14 22.12
N GLY A 285 -17.87 10.07 21.36
CA GLY A 285 -19.16 9.58 20.88
C GLY A 285 -19.34 9.70 19.37
N ILE A 286 -20.52 9.34 18.90
CA ILE A 286 -20.86 9.32 17.49
C ILE A 286 -21.05 10.74 17.00
N GLN A 287 -20.31 11.07 15.96
CA GLN A 287 -20.35 12.39 15.36
C GLN A 287 -21.46 12.49 14.32
N ASN A 288 -21.98 13.69 14.13
CA ASN A 288 -22.89 14.05 13.05
C ASN A 288 -24.29 13.41 13.08
N LEU A 289 -24.65 12.65 14.11
CA LEU A 289 -26.04 12.18 14.27
C LEU A 289 -27.01 13.36 14.47
N PRO A 290 -28.28 13.19 14.08
CA PRO A 290 -29.32 14.16 14.39
C PRO A 290 -29.42 14.42 15.89
N LYS A 291 -29.59 15.69 16.27
CA LYS A 291 -29.67 16.05 17.67
C LYS A 291 -30.83 15.31 18.35
N GLY A 292 -30.51 14.66 19.47
CA GLY A 292 -31.50 13.91 20.26
C GLY A 292 -31.86 12.53 19.70
N PHE A 293 -31.21 12.08 18.65
CA PHE A 293 -31.43 10.74 18.12
C PHE A 293 -30.68 9.69 18.94
N ALA A 294 -31.40 8.65 19.37
CA ALA A 294 -30.84 7.52 20.10
C ALA A 294 -30.63 6.31 19.16
N LEU A 295 -29.42 5.73 19.20
CA LEU A 295 -29.05 4.62 18.29
C LEU A 295 -29.74 3.31 18.67
N ASN A 296 -29.79 3.00 19.95
CA ASN A 296 -30.29 1.70 20.41
C ASN A 296 -31.71 1.42 19.94
N GLY A 297 -31.90 0.34 19.17
CA GLY A 297 -33.19 -0.05 18.60
C GLY A 297 -33.68 0.84 17.45
N SER A 298 -32.81 1.66 16.89
CA SER A 298 -33.14 2.55 15.77
C SER A 298 -32.97 1.83 14.41
N LYS A 299 -33.53 2.47 13.37
CA LYS A 299 -33.31 2.10 11.97
C LYS A 299 -32.97 3.36 11.17
N VAL A 300 -31.93 3.29 10.39
CA VAL A 300 -31.46 4.39 9.54
C VAL A 300 -31.38 3.95 8.10
N VAL A 301 -31.89 4.77 7.20
CA VAL A 301 -31.81 4.53 5.76
C VAL A 301 -31.26 5.77 5.08
N TYR A 302 -30.21 5.59 4.29
CA TYR A 302 -29.73 6.61 3.35
C TYR A 302 -30.11 6.20 1.95
N GLU A 303 -30.76 7.07 1.22
CA GLU A 303 -31.24 6.78 -0.14
C GLU A 303 -31.19 7.99 -1.06
N GLY A 304 -31.03 7.74 -2.33
CA GLY A 304 -30.92 8.73 -3.39
C GLY A 304 -30.14 8.21 -4.57
N TYR A 305 -29.38 9.10 -5.22
CA TYR A 305 -28.59 8.73 -6.38
C TYR A 305 -27.17 9.29 -6.29
N VAL A 306 -26.24 8.55 -6.88
CA VAL A 306 -24.86 8.99 -7.13
C VAL A 306 -24.63 9.11 -8.63
N GLU A 307 -23.89 10.14 -9.05
CA GLU A 307 -23.47 10.34 -10.44
C GLU A 307 -21.95 10.43 -10.50
N ALA A 308 -21.35 9.46 -11.18
CA ALA A 308 -19.91 9.33 -11.27
C ALA A 308 -19.30 10.22 -12.36
N PRO A 309 -18.09 10.79 -12.14
CA PRO A 309 -17.38 11.59 -13.14
C PRO A 309 -16.73 10.73 -14.24
N THR A 310 -16.52 9.45 -14.01
CA THR A 310 -15.89 8.51 -14.95
C THR A 310 -16.61 7.17 -14.97
N ASN A 311 -16.43 6.40 -16.06
CA ASN A 311 -16.78 4.97 -16.06
C ASN A 311 -15.69 4.21 -15.29
N SER A 312 -16.03 3.57 -14.21
CA SER A 312 -15.06 2.77 -13.43
C SER A 312 -15.73 1.69 -12.60
N PHE A 313 -14.93 0.73 -12.16
CA PHE A 313 -15.22 -0.08 -10.99
C PHE A 313 -14.81 0.71 -9.76
N TYR A 314 -15.78 1.30 -9.11
CA TYR A 314 -15.54 2.08 -7.89
C TYR A 314 -15.38 1.15 -6.71
N GLN A 315 -14.30 1.33 -5.96
CA GLN A 315 -14.02 0.59 -4.74
C GLN A 315 -14.59 1.33 -3.55
N PHE A 316 -15.42 0.68 -2.78
CA PHE A 316 -16.01 1.23 -1.56
C PHE A 316 -15.36 0.60 -0.33
N ILE A 317 -15.24 1.41 0.71
CA ILE A 317 -14.92 0.94 2.06
C ILE A 317 -16.07 1.32 2.99
N LEU A 318 -16.68 0.30 3.57
CA LEU A 318 -17.73 0.42 4.58
C LEU A 318 -17.11 0.19 5.95
N TYR A 319 -17.25 1.15 6.84
CA TYR A 319 -16.89 1.06 8.24
C TYR A 319 -18.15 1.05 9.08
N TYR A 320 -18.41 -0.02 9.84
CA TYR A 320 -19.74 -0.19 10.44
C TYR A 320 -19.74 -1.01 11.73
N ALA A 321 -20.78 -0.78 12.53
CA ALA A 321 -21.26 -1.65 13.58
C ALA A 321 -22.79 -1.70 13.55
N GLY A 322 -23.38 -2.77 14.09
CA GLY A 322 -24.79 -3.11 13.91
C GLY A 322 -25.00 -3.87 12.59
N TYR A 323 -26.23 -3.91 12.14
CA TYR A 323 -26.63 -4.60 10.90
C TYR A 323 -26.60 -3.64 9.72
N MET A 324 -26.03 -4.07 8.60
CA MET A 324 -25.87 -3.29 7.39
C MET A 324 -26.29 -4.04 6.15
N LYS A 325 -26.92 -3.32 5.21
CA LYS A 325 -27.16 -3.74 3.81
C LYS A 325 -26.91 -2.56 2.89
N ILE A 326 -26.36 -2.82 1.70
CA ILE A 326 -26.18 -1.79 0.69
C ILE A 326 -26.67 -2.28 -0.66
N TYR A 327 -27.46 -1.45 -1.31
CA TYR A 327 -27.93 -1.65 -2.67
C TYR A 327 -27.39 -0.53 -3.57
N ILE A 328 -26.86 -0.89 -4.74
CA ILE A 328 -26.43 0.05 -5.78
C ILE A 328 -27.00 -0.45 -7.11
N ASP A 329 -27.63 0.44 -7.88
CA ASP A 329 -28.30 0.11 -9.12
C ASP A 329 -29.35 -1.01 -8.95
N GLY A 330 -30.08 -0.99 -7.83
CA GLY A 330 -31.05 -2.00 -7.46
C GLY A 330 -30.49 -3.37 -7.06
N LYS A 331 -29.17 -3.55 -7.11
CA LYS A 331 -28.50 -4.81 -6.75
C LYS A 331 -28.04 -4.78 -5.30
N LEU A 332 -28.22 -5.88 -4.59
CA LEU A 332 -27.68 -6.06 -3.25
C LEU A 332 -26.16 -6.30 -3.36
N VAL A 333 -25.36 -5.24 -3.18
CA VAL A 333 -23.89 -5.31 -3.29
C VAL A 333 -23.22 -5.64 -1.96
N VAL A 334 -23.88 -5.34 -0.85
CA VAL A 334 -23.48 -5.79 0.50
C VAL A 334 -24.66 -6.52 1.11
N PRO A 335 -24.64 -7.86 1.15
CA PRO A 335 -25.63 -8.67 1.87
C PRO A 335 -25.65 -8.30 3.35
N GLU A 336 -26.72 -8.67 4.05
CA GLU A 336 -26.83 -8.36 5.48
C GLU A 336 -25.60 -8.84 6.24
N ARG A 337 -24.97 -7.90 6.91
CA ARG A 337 -23.78 -8.12 7.73
C ARG A 337 -24.02 -7.51 9.11
N TRP A 338 -23.47 -8.15 10.10
CA TRP A 338 -23.47 -7.65 11.47
C TRP A 338 -22.06 -7.50 12.01
N ARG A 339 -21.84 -6.47 12.81
CA ARG A 339 -20.58 -6.22 13.51
C ARG A 339 -20.86 -5.63 14.90
N THR A 340 -20.12 -6.12 15.88
CA THR A 340 -20.13 -5.51 17.20
C THR A 340 -19.35 -4.19 17.19
N ALA A 341 -19.82 -3.21 17.95
CA ALA A 341 -19.11 -1.94 18.12
C ALA A 341 -17.74 -2.06 18.81
N TRP A 342 -17.52 -3.13 19.55
CA TRP A 342 -16.24 -3.41 20.24
C TRP A 342 -15.13 -3.89 19.30
N ASN A 343 -15.46 -4.25 18.08
CA ASN A 343 -14.54 -4.75 17.10
C ASN A 343 -14.78 -4.07 15.76
N PRO A 344 -14.39 -2.79 15.65
CA PRO A 344 -14.57 -2.01 14.44
C PRO A 344 -13.80 -2.63 13.30
N ASN A 345 -14.46 -2.76 12.17
CA ASN A 345 -13.84 -3.27 10.98
C ASN A 345 -14.39 -2.63 9.72
N SER A 346 -13.56 -2.67 8.68
CA SER A 346 -13.97 -2.22 7.36
C SER A 346 -14.30 -3.43 6.49
N PHE A 347 -15.30 -3.27 5.66
CA PHE A 347 -15.63 -4.19 4.57
C PHE A 347 -15.45 -3.48 3.25
N LYS A 348 -14.67 -4.07 2.35
CA LYS A 348 -14.42 -3.53 1.01
C LYS A 348 -15.28 -4.26 0.00
N PHE A 349 -15.86 -3.52 -0.93
CA PHE A 349 -16.59 -4.05 -2.06
C PHE A 349 -16.41 -3.13 -3.26
N GLU A 350 -16.72 -3.64 -4.45
CA GLU A 350 -16.64 -2.86 -5.67
C GLU A 350 -17.90 -3.02 -6.52
N THR A 351 -18.20 -1.99 -7.31
CA THR A 351 -19.32 -2.04 -8.25
C THR A 351 -19.04 -1.12 -9.44
N PRO A 352 -19.43 -1.52 -10.66
CA PRO A 352 -19.30 -0.64 -11.82
C PRO A 352 -20.34 0.49 -11.75
N ILE A 353 -19.90 1.73 -11.96
CA ILE A 353 -20.78 2.89 -12.08
C ILE A 353 -20.44 3.61 -13.38
N LYS A 354 -21.47 3.96 -14.15
CA LYS A 354 -21.33 4.66 -15.43
C LYS A 354 -21.27 6.17 -15.24
N LYS A 355 -20.40 6.81 -16.00
CA LYS A 355 -20.27 8.27 -16.04
C LYS A 355 -21.59 8.95 -16.35
N GLY A 356 -21.95 9.97 -15.59
CA GLY A 356 -23.09 10.85 -15.86
C GLY A 356 -24.46 10.18 -15.72
N VAL A 357 -24.50 8.96 -15.18
CA VAL A 357 -25.76 8.25 -14.94
C VAL A 357 -26.12 8.36 -13.45
N LYS A 358 -27.33 8.85 -13.15
CA LYS A 358 -27.88 8.84 -11.80
C LYS A 358 -28.12 7.40 -11.38
N THR A 359 -27.19 6.83 -10.65
CA THR A 359 -27.22 5.45 -10.17
C THR A 359 -27.86 5.41 -8.78
N PRO A 360 -28.97 4.70 -8.57
CA PRO A 360 -29.63 4.63 -7.28
C PRO A 360 -28.73 3.96 -6.24
N ILE A 361 -28.69 4.53 -5.05
CA ILE A 361 -28.01 3.98 -3.88
C ILE A 361 -28.97 3.94 -2.69
N ARG A 362 -28.94 2.82 -1.95
CA ARG A 362 -29.69 2.66 -0.71
C ARG A 362 -28.84 1.91 0.31
N ILE A 363 -28.72 2.48 1.49
CA ILE A 363 -27.94 1.95 2.60
C ILE A 363 -28.88 1.80 3.78
N GLU A 364 -28.98 0.60 4.31
CA GLU A 364 -29.78 0.29 5.49
C GLU A 364 -28.85 0.00 6.67
N TRP A 365 -28.98 0.77 7.74
CA TRP A 365 -28.22 0.61 8.96
C TRP A 365 -29.16 0.44 10.15
N GLN A 366 -28.96 -0.64 10.89
CA GLN A 366 -29.67 -0.90 12.13
C GLN A 366 -28.66 -1.04 13.26
N PRO A 367 -28.44 0.03 14.04
CA PRO A 367 -27.64 -0.04 15.25
C PRO A 367 -28.19 -1.05 16.24
N ASP A 368 -27.33 -1.81 16.90
CA ASP A 368 -27.70 -2.84 17.89
C ASP A 368 -27.31 -2.50 19.33
N GLY A 369 -27.07 -1.23 19.61
CA GLY A 369 -26.70 -0.72 20.92
C GLY A 369 -26.57 0.79 20.97
N ASP A 370 -26.20 1.31 22.13
CA ASP A 370 -25.97 2.74 22.32
C ASP A 370 -24.68 3.22 21.65
N VAL A 371 -23.80 2.28 21.32
CA VAL A 371 -22.56 2.49 20.58
C VAL A 371 -22.64 1.77 19.24
N SER A 372 -22.56 2.51 18.16
CA SER A 372 -22.56 1.97 16.80
C SER A 372 -21.93 3.00 15.86
N TYR A 373 -21.63 2.64 14.64
CA TYR A 373 -21.08 3.55 13.64
C TYR A 373 -21.39 3.10 12.22
N CYS A 374 -21.38 4.06 11.32
CA CYS A 374 -21.56 3.86 9.90
C CYS A 374 -20.74 4.89 9.14
N GLY A 375 -19.86 4.44 8.28
CA GLY A 375 -19.07 5.28 7.38
C GLY A 375 -18.96 4.62 6.02
N LEU A 376 -19.15 5.36 4.95
CA LEU A 376 -18.97 4.88 3.58
C LEU A 376 -18.13 5.86 2.79
N ARG A 377 -17.02 5.36 2.25
CA ARG A 377 -16.10 6.10 1.39
C ARG A 377 -15.86 5.33 0.11
N VAL A 378 -15.31 6.01 -0.90
CA VAL A 378 -15.12 5.44 -2.23
C VAL A 378 -13.82 5.92 -2.86
N ALA A 379 -13.16 5.03 -3.60
CA ALA A 379 -12.05 5.32 -4.52
C ALA A 379 -12.43 4.93 -5.94
N ALA A 380 -11.84 5.62 -6.94
CA ALA A 380 -12.10 5.38 -8.36
C ALA A 380 -11.17 4.31 -8.93
#